data_92e218c7ada083289a44b7b889a7cd46
#
_entry.id   92e218c7ada083289a44b7b889a7cd46
#
_cell.length_a   1.000
_cell.length_b   1.000
_cell.length_c   1.000
_cell.angle_alpha   90.00
_cell.angle_beta   90.00
_cell.angle_gamma   90.00
#
_symmetry.space_group_name_H-M   'P 1'
#
loop_
_entity.id
_entity.type
_entity.pdbx_description
1 polymer ?
#
loop_
_entity_poly.entity_id
_entity_poly.type
_entity_poly.pdbx_seq_one_letter_code
_entity_poly.pdbx_strand_id
1 'polypeptide(L)'
;MIRKFEKNENGDRRDYVMADVAIEADFCLKVSGDSMKGARILDGDMVFIRKQDRVENGSIAAVVVNNDSEATLRRIHYNSEKRVLILKPENPAYEDLIFSGDELNQIHILGKAVAFQSNIK
;
A
#
# COMPACT_ATOMS: atom_id res chain seq x y z
N MET A 1 -3.70 -6.98 -6.26
CA MET A 1 -2.48 -6.46 -6.89
C MET A 1 -2.68 -5.02 -7.29
N ILE A 2 -1.60 -4.27 -7.37
CA ILE A 2 -1.67 -2.85 -7.67
C ILE A 2 -0.61 -2.45 -8.70
N ARG A 3 -0.96 -1.46 -9.50
CA ARG A 3 -0.06 -0.90 -10.50
C ARG A 3 0.40 0.48 -10.04
N LYS A 4 1.69 0.72 -10.13
CA LYS A 4 2.29 1.98 -9.70
C LYS A 4 2.15 3.07 -10.76
N PHE A 5 1.73 4.25 -10.34
CA PHE A 5 1.69 5.45 -11.17
C PHE A 5 2.47 6.54 -10.45
N GLU A 6 3.51 7.04 -11.10
CA GLU A 6 4.32 8.11 -10.54
C GLU A 6 3.93 9.46 -11.11
N LYS A 7 4.22 10.52 -10.36
CA LYS A 7 4.12 11.87 -10.90
C LYS A 7 5.08 12.00 -12.05
N ASN A 8 4.65 12.68 -13.12
CA ASN A 8 5.56 12.93 -14.23
C ASN A 8 6.60 13.99 -13.82
N GLU A 9 7.64 14.15 -14.65
CA GLU A 9 8.76 15.05 -14.36
C GLU A 9 8.36 16.51 -14.23
N ASN A 10 7.26 16.89 -14.86
CA ASN A 10 6.78 18.27 -14.84
C ASN A 10 5.91 18.54 -13.63
N GLY A 11 5.67 17.53 -12.79
CA GLY A 11 4.73 17.67 -11.69
C GLY A 11 3.29 17.73 -12.14
N ASP A 12 3.02 17.39 -13.38
CA ASP A 12 1.66 17.34 -13.90
C ASP A 12 0.89 16.20 -13.24
N ARG A 13 -0.29 16.51 -12.73
CA ARG A 13 -1.12 15.58 -11.99
C ARG A 13 -2.41 15.20 -12.71
N ARG A 14 -2.44 15.34 -14.03
CA ARG A 14 -3.63 15.00 -14.80
C ARG A 14 -4.00 13.52 -14.73
N ASP A 15 -3.02 12.66 -14.46
CA ASP A 15 -3.24 11.22 -14.39
C ASP A 15 -3.87 10.78 -13.07
N TYR A 16 -3.89 11.65 -12.08
CA TYR A 16 -4.63 11.44 -10.85
C TYR A 16 -5.10 12.78 -10.30
N VAL A 17 -6.30 12.79 -9.81
CA VAL A 17 -6.92 14.00 -9.31
C VAL A 17 -6.64 14.15 -7.84
N MET A 18 -6.17 15.33 -7.45
CA MET A 18 -5.95 15.68 -6.07
C MET A 18 -7.06 16.61 -5.63
N ALA A 19 -8.07 16.05 -4.98
CA ALA A 19 -9.15 16.86 -4.44
C ALA A 19 -8.68 17.73 -3.28
N ASP A 20 -7.63 17.30 -2.61
CA ASP A 20 -7.07 17.99 -1.47
C ASP A 20 -5.59 18.24 -1.67
N VAL A 21 -5.22 19.50 -1.81
CA VAL A 21 -3.84 19.90 -2.01
C VAL A 21 -2.96 19.64 -0.79
N ALA A 22 -3.56 19.40 0.37
CA ALA A 22 -2.80 19.08 1.57
C ALA A 22 -2.27 17.64 1.58
N ILE A 23 -2.71 16.79 0.66
CA ILE A 23 -2.21 15.42 0.59
C ILE A 23 -0.81 15.43 0.02
N GLU A 24 0.16 15.02 0.83
CA GLU A 24 1.55 14.86 0.40
C GLU A 24 1.82 13.40 0.09
N ALA A 25 1.95 13.12 -1.21
CA ALA A 25 2.25 11.79 -1.69
C ALA A 25 3.36 11.85 -2.73
N ASP A 26 4.13 10.78 -2.80
CA ASP A 26 5.23 10.68 -3.76
C ASP A 26 4.79 9.96 -5.03
N PHE A 27 3.85 9.03 -4.89
CA PHE A 27 3.28 8.32 -6.04
C PHE A 27 1.91 7.77 -5.66
N CYS A 28 1.21 7.23 -6.64
CA CYS A 28 -0.05 6.55 -6.39
C CYS A 28 -0.07 5.19 -7.07
N LEU A 29 -0.97 4.35 -6.57
CA LEU A 29 -1.15 2.99 -7.04
C LEU A 29 -2.61 2.77 -7.37
N LYS A 30 -2.87 2.09 -8.47
CA LYS A 30 -4.24 1.69 -8.80
C LYS A 30 -4.50 0.31 -8.22
N VAL A 31 -5.53 0.18 -7.43
CA VAL A 31 -5.88 -1.06 -6.75
C VAL A 31 -6.54 -2.03 -7.72
N SER A 32 -6.12 -3.29 -7.66
CA SER A 32 -6.75 -4.38 -8.37
C SER A 32 -7.13 -5.46 -7.36
N GLY A 33 -8.40 -5.82 -7.34
CA GLY A 33 -8.92 -6.82 -6.42
C GLY A 33 -9.56 -6.21 -5.19
N ASP A 34 -9.98 -7.07 -4.27
CA ASP A 34 -10.80 -6.67 -3.13
C ASP A 34 -10.20 -7.02 -1.77
N SER A 35 -8.89 -7.25 -1.71
CA SER A 35 -8.24 -7.66 -0.45
C SER A 35 -8.30 -6.59 0.64
N MET A 36 -8.57 -5.34 0.29
CA MET A 36 -8.62 -4.22 1.23
C MET A 36 -10.00 -3.58 1.34
N LYS A 37 -11.04 -4.28 0.91
CA LYS A 37 -12.40 -3.70 0.88
C LYS A 37 -12.93 -3.34 2.27
N GLY A 38 -12.48 -4.02 3.32
CA GLY A 38 -12.87 -3.69 4.69
C GLY A 38 -12.37 -2.33 5.14
N ALA A 39 -11.31 -1.83 4.54
CA ALA A 39 -10.79 -0.49 4.75
C ALA A 39 -11.39 0.52 3.76
N ARG A 40 -12.41 0.11 3.00
CA ARG A 40 -13.09 0.90 1.97
C ARG A 40 -12.25 1.20 0.74
N ILE A 41 -11.14 0.48 0.58
CA ILE A 41 -10.29 0.59 -0.60
C ILE A 41 -10.72 -0.49 -1.58
N LEU A 42 -11.28 -0.06 -2.71
CA LEU A 42 -11.95 -0.94 -3.65
C LEU A 42 -11.16 -1.08 -4.95
N ASP A 43 -11.50 -2.11 -5.71
CA ASP A 43 -10.93 -2.30 -7.03
C ASP A 43 -11.10 -1.04 -7.88
N GLY A 44 -10.03 -0.61 -8.52
CA GLY A 44 -10.03 0.59 -9.35
C GLY A 44 -9.70 1.88 -8.60
N ASP A 45 -9.67 1.84 -7.27
CA ASP A 45 -9.32 3.04 -6.49
C ASP A 45 -7.86 3.43 -6.71
N MET A 46 -7.59 4.72 -6.58
CA MET A 46 -6.24 5.26 -6.56
C MET A 46 -5.82 5.47 -5.12
N VAL A 47 -4.71 4.89 -4.72
CA VAL A 47 -4.16 5.02 -3.37
C VAL A 47 -2.89 5.85 -3.43
N PHE A 48 -2.83 6.87 -2.59
CA PHE A 48 -1.70 7.81 -2.55
C PHE A 48 -0.70 7.36 -1.50
N ILE A 49 0.55 7.23 -1.92
CA ILE A 49 1.62 6.64 -1.10
C ILE A 49 2.68 7.68 -0.81
N ARG A 50 3.01 7.83 0.48
CA ARG A 50 4.17 8.60 0.92
C ARG A 50 5.34 7.65 1.08
N LYS A 51 6.43 7.93 0.40
CA LYS A 51 7.62 7.10 0.42
C LYS A 51 8.21 7.03 1.83
N GLN A 52 8.27 5.84 2.39
CA GLN A 52 8.87 5.56 3.69
C GLN A 52 9.32 4.11 3.67
N ASP A 53 10.44 3.81 4.31
CA ASP A 53 10.90 2.43 4.47
C ASP A 53 10.42 1.82 5.78
N ARG A 54 9.80 2.62 6.64
CA ARG A 54 9.19 2.20 7.90
C ARG A 54 7.84 2.86 8.07
N VAL A 55 6.89 2.10 8.62
CA VAL A 55 5.55 2.61 8.92
C VAL A 55 5.15 2.16 10.32
N GLU A 56 4.28 2.92 10.95
CA GLU A 56 3.76 2.58 12.26
C GLU A 56 2.86 1.35 12.19
N ASN A 57 2.84 0.56 13.26
CA ASN A 57 1.91 -0.56 13.38
C ASN A 57 0.48 -0.07 13.19
N GLY A 58 -0.31 -0.84 12.45
CA GLY A 58 -1.68 -0.49 12.14
C GLY A 58 -1.84 0.35 10.88
N SER A 59 -0.74 0.84 10.31
CA SER A 59 -0.79 1.59 9.05
C SER A 59 -1.00 0.65 7.86
N ILE A 60 -1.64 1.17 6.82
CA ILE A 60 -1.71 0.48 5.54
C ILE A 60 -0.50 0.91 4.72
N ALA A 61 0.22 -0.05 4.19
CA ALA A 61 1.42 0.20 3.42
C ALA A 61 1.41 -0.53 2.10
N ALA A 62 2.16 0.01 1.14
CA ALA A 62 2.48 -0.67 -0.09
C ALA A 62 3.77 -1.45 0.11
N VAL A 63 3.73 -2.74 -0.17
CA VAL A 63 4.85 -3.66 0.06
C VAL A 63 5.12 -4.49 -1.16
N VAL A 64 6.39 -4.79 -1.38
CA VAL A 64 6.81 -5.76 -2.39
C VAL A 64 7.35 -6.98 -1.67
N VAL A 65 6.89 -8.16 -2.07
CA VAL A 65 7.29 -9.44 -1.50
C VAL A 65 8.09 -10.20 -2.55
N ASN A 66 9.25 -10.73 -2.16
CA ASN A 66 10.10 -11.57 -3.04
C ASN A 66 10.46 -10.93 -4.37
N ASN A 67 10.69 -9.62 -4.38
CA ASN A 67 11.03 -8.89 -5.60
C ASN A 67 9.96 -8.99 -6.70
N ASP A 68 8.71 -9.18 -6.30
CA ASP A 68 7.59 -9.15 -7.24
C ASP A 68 7.57 -7.83 -8.02
N SER A 69 7.11 -7.90 -9.26
CA SER A 69 6.97 -6.70 -10.08
C SER A 69 5.83 -5.80 -9.64
N GLU A 70 4.96 -6.30 -8.79
CA GLU A 70 3.79 -5.57 -8.31
C GLU A 70 3.81 -5.42 -6.81
N ALA A 71 3.29 -4.30 -6.35
CA ALA A 71 3.15 -4.05 -4.94
C ALA A 71 1.79 -4.56 -4.42
N THR A 72 1.72 -4.76 -3.13
CA THR A 72 0.53 -5.23 -2.42
C THR A 72 0.21 -4.23 -1.31
N LEU A 73 -1.05 -3.90 -1.13
CA LEU A 73 -1.51 -3.10 0.01
C LEU A 73 -1.93 -4.03 1.14
N ARG A 74 -1.39 -3.78 2.31
CA ARG A 74 -1.75 -4.54 3.52
C ARG A 74 -1.60 -3.66 4.74
N ARG A 75 -2.33 -4.02 5.80
CA ARG A 75 -2.10 -3.40 7.11
C ARG A 75 -0.90 -4.06 7.76
N ILE A 76 -0.03 -3.25 8.31
CA ILE A 76 1.26 -3.72 8.86
C ILE A 76 1.14 -3.93 10.36
N HIS A 77 1.59 -5.09 10.83
CA HIS A 77 1.78 -5.36 12.26
C HIS A 77 3.15 -6.01 12.45
N TYR A 78 4.03 -5.33 13.16
CA TYR A 78 5.37 -5.82 13.39
C TYR A 78 5.67 -5.94 14.88
N ASN A 79 6.18 -7.11 15.28
CA ASN A 79 6.65 -7.34 16.64
C ASN A 79 8.17 -7.44 16.60
N SER A 80 8.85 -6.42 17.11
CA SER A 80 10.32 -6.35 17.06
C SER A 80 11.01 -7.38 17.95
N GLU A 81 10.40 -7.73 19.08
CA GLU A 81 10.99 -8.73 19.98
C GLU A 81 11.02 -10.11 19.34
N LYS A 82 9.94 -10.48 18.71
CA LYS A 82 9.82 -11.81 18.06
C LYS A 82 10.30 -11.78 16.60
N ARG A 83 10.59 -10.61 16.07
CA ARG A 83 10.93 -10.41 14.66
C ARG A 83 9.91 -11.05 13.73
N VAL A 84 8.65 -10.73 13.96
CA VAL A 84 7.52 -11.22 13.16
C VAL A 84 6.79 -10.05 12.53
N LEU A 85 6.60 -10.13 11.23
CA LEU A 85 5.83 -9.17 10.46
C LEU A 85 4.58 -9.84 9.93
N ILE A 86 3.44 -9.22 10.16
CA ILE A 86 2.16 -9.67 9.62
C ILE A 86 1.68 -8.63 8.62
N LEU A 87 1.42 -9.09 7.40
CA LEU A 87 0.79 -8.30 6.36
C LEU A 87 -0.68 -8.72 6.30
N LYS A 88 -1.53 -7.86 6.85
CA LYS A 88 -2.92 -8.23 7.08
C LYS A 88 -3.85 -7.60 6.05
N PRO A 89 -4.58 -8.43 5.27
CA PRO A 89 -5.63 -7.88 4.41
C PRO A 89 -6.82 -7.40 5.24
N GLU A 90 -7.63 -6.54 4.65
CA GLU A 90 -8.88 -6.07 5.24
C GLU A 90 -10.06 -6.76 4.57
N ASN A 91 -9.98 -8.09 4.50
CA ASN A 91 -11.00 -8.92 3.91
C ASN A 91 -10.83 -10.35 4.43
N PRO A 92 -11.82 -10.88 5.16
CA PRO A 92 -11.69 -12.23 5.75
C PRO A 92 -11.54 -13.35 4.72
N ALA A 93 -11.82 -13.10 3.45
CA ALA A 93 -11.61 -14.10 2.39
C ALA A 93 -10.13 -14.31 2.07
N TYR A 94 -9.25 -13.44 2.54
CA TYR A 94 -7.80 -13.53 2.32
C TYR A 94 -7.10 -13.81 3.63
N GLU A 95 -6.01 -14.56 3.56
CA GLU A 95 -5.21 -14.90 4.74
C GLU A 95 -4.14 -13.86 5.02
N ASP A 96 -3.76 -13.77 6.29
CA ASP A 96 -2.60 -12.98 6.70
C ASP A 96 -1.34 -13.59 6.11
N LEU A 97 -0.41 -12.74 5.68
CA LEU A 97 0.92 -13.17 5.29
C LEU A 97 1.86 -12.90 6.46
N ILE A 98 2.52 -13.96 6.94
CA ILE A 98 3.37 -13.88 8.13
C ILE A 98 4.81 -14.19 7.75
N PHE A 99 5.72 -13.30 8.13
CA PHE A 99 7.14 -13.42 7.87
C PHE A 99 7.92 -13.27 9.16
N SER A 100 8.93 -14.12 9.35
CA SER A 100 9.75 -14.07 10.56
C SER A 100 11.21 -14.33 10.24
N GLY A 101 12.11 -13.79 11.09
CA GLY A 101 13.54 -14.01 10.97
C GLY A 101 14.08 -13.58 9.62
N ASP A 102 14.76 -14.50 8.94
CA ASP A 102 15.39 -14.21 7.64
C ASP A 102 14.40 -13.96 6.52
N GLU A 103 13.16 -14.40 6.68
CA GLU A 103 12.10 -14.12 5.71
C GLU A 103 11.82 -12.62 5.56
N LEU A 104 12.15 -11.83 6.59
CA LEU A 104 11.98 -10.38 6.54
C LEU A 104 12.82 -9.74 5.44
N ASN A 105 13.89 -10.38 5.01
CA ASN A 105 14.73 -9.89 3.92
C ASN A 105 14.01 -9.88 2.58
N GLN A 106 12.89 -10.59 2.48
CA GLN A 106 12.09 -10.68 1.26
C GLN A 106 11.10 -9.54 1.13
N ILE A 107 10.97 -8.72 2.17
CA ILE A 107 9.94 -7.69 2.25
C ILE A 107 10.56 -6.31 2.06
N HIS A 108 9.98 -5.54 1.13
CA HIS A 108 10.35 -4.14 0.95
C HIS A 108 9.11 -3.27 1.10
N ILE A 109 9.15 -2.37 2.06
CA ILE A 109 8.08 -1.40 2.25
C ILE A 109 8.36 -0.23 1.32
N LEU A 110 7.42 0.06 0.43
CA LEU A 110 7.54 1.17 -0.50
C LEU A 110 7.11 2.48 0.15
N GLY A 111 6.10 2.40 1.01
CA GLY A 111 5.61 3.60 1.68
C GLY A 111 4.29 3.37 2.38
N LYS A 112 3.82 4.45 3.00
CA LYS A 112 2.57 4.48 3.77
C LYS A 112 1.44 4.98 2.89
N ALA A 113 0.31 4.30 2.91
CA ALA A 113 -0.91 4.77 2.28
C ALA A 113 -1.47 5.91 3.10
N VAL A 114 -1.59 7.10 2.51
CA VAL A 114 -2.02 8.30 3.23
C VAL A 114 -3.40 8.77 2.82
N ALA A 115 -3.88 8.35 1.67
CA ALA A 115 -5.21 8.71 1.18
C ALA A 115 -5.60 7.80 0.03
N PHE A 116 -6.87 7.77 -0.29
CA PHE A 116 -7.32 7.09 -1.50
C PHE A 116 -8.48 7.87 -2.12
N GLN A 117 -8.71 7.61 -3.39
CA GLN A 117 -9.77 8.25 -4.16
C GLN A 117 -10.50 7.18 -4.95
N SER A 118 -11.82 7.17 -4.81
CA SER A 118 -12.69 6.26 -5.53
C SER A 118 -13.39 6.99 -6.67
N ASN A 119 -13.63 6.27 -7.76
CA ASN A 119 -14.41 6.81 -8.87
C ASN A 119 -15.89 6.67 -8.57
N ILE A 120 -16.64 7.65 -9.00
CA ILE A 120 -18.10 7.57 -9.02
C ILE A 120 -18.49 6.68 -10.18
N LYS A 121 -19.33 5.72 -9.90
CA LYS A 121 -19.84 4.81 -10.92
C LYS A 121 -21.27 5.14 -11.28
#